data_8e7aa996712c2b15ce72d699c5585c28
#
_entry.id   8e7aa996712c2b15ce72d699c5585c28
#
_cell.length_a   1.000
_cell.length_b   1.000
_cell.length_c   1.000
_cell.angle_alpha   90.00
_cell.angle_beta   90.00
_cell.angle_gamma   90.00
#
_symmetry.space_group_name_H-M   'P 1'
#
loop_
_entity.id
_entity.type
_entity.pdbx_description
1 polymer ?
#
loop_
_entity_poly.entity_id
_entity_poly.type
_entity_poly.pdbx_seq_one_letter_code
_entity_poly.pdbx_strand_id
1 'polypeptide(L)'
;MKKWLAVFGSACAVFLAAGFAFTNLIMFMKKKTDEDIMKKETADGHDRFDSFQAMEKEEAVILSRHGYEIKGFYVAPHHTANTMIICHGVTVNSFNSLKYMDLFLDLGWNVLVYDHRGHGKSGGRTTSYGYFEKDDLEEAVNWVRHKTGDGGQIGIHGESMGAVTALLYAGGHQDENGADFYIADCPFASFRDQLAYRLKREFRLPPWPLLPLADFFLRMREGYRIRDVSPLSVISRIRQPVLFIHSKEDDYIPPACSELLHRRKRGPKMLYLAESGGHAMSYTKNPESYRKAVQTFLDTMTQT
;
A
#
# COMPACT_ATOMS: atom_id res chain seq x y z
N MET A 1 18.80 32.42 -36.73
CA MET A 1 17.88 31.26 -36.83
C MET A 1 18.53 29.96 -36.32
N LYS A 2 19.66 29.50 -36.90
CA LYS A 2 20.31 28.21 -36.47
C LYS A 2 20.72 28.18 -34.99
N LYS A 3 21.22 29.26 -34.39
CA LYS A 3 21.58 29.31 -32.94
C LYS A 3 20.35 29.15 -32.03
N TRP A 4 19.23 29.75 -32.37
CA TRP A 4 17.97 29.63 -31.59
C TRP A 4 17.36 28.24 -31.67
N LEU A 5 17.44 27.60 -32.85
CA LEU A 5 17.02 26.20 -33.02
C LEU A 5 17.89 25.24 -32.20
N ALA A 6 19.19 25.46 -32.14
CA ALA A 6 20.07 24.65 -31.32
C ALA A 6 19.80 24.82 -29.80
N VAL A 7 19.62 26.06 -29.34
CA VAL A 7 19.26 26.33 -27.93
C VAL A 7 17.90 25.70 -27.58
N PHE A 8 16.91 25.85 -28.44
CA PHE A 8 15.59 25.22 -28.22
C PHE A 8 15.67 23.69 -28.19
N GLY A 9 16.42 23.09 -29.15
CA GLY A 9 16.65 21.64 -29.19
C GLY A 9 17.35 21.12 -27.93
N SER A 10 18.38 21.85 -27.45
CA SER A 10 19.07 21.50 -26.20
C SER A 10 18.16 21.59 -24.99
N ALA A 11 17.33 22.63 -24.88
CA ALA A 11 16.37 22.76 -23.78
C ALA A 11 15.32 21.61 -23.79
N CYS A 12 14.78 21.27 -24.97
CA CYS A 12 13.87 20.12 -25.10
C CYS A 12 14.54 18.81 -24.67
N ALA A 13 15.78 18.57 -25.07
CA ALA A 13 16.53 17.37 -24.68
C ALA A 13 16.72 17.28 -23.17
N VAL A 14 17.04 18.39 -22.50
CA VAL A 14 17.18 18.45 -21.03
C VAL A 14 15.86 18.12 -20.34
N PHE A 15 14.74 18.68 -20.80
CA PHE A 15 13.42 18.38 -20.22
C PHE A 15 13.01 16.92 -20.42
N LEU A 16 13.25 16.36 -21.59
CA LEU A 16 12.99 14.94 -21.84
C LEU A 16 13.84 14.05 -20.95
N ALA A 17 15.16 14.34 -20.84
CA ALA A 17 16.05 13.61 -19.95
C ALA A 17 15.60 13.71 -18.47
N ALA A 18 15.19 14.89 -18.02
CA ALA A 18 14.65 15.07 -16.66
C ALA A 18 13.36 14.26 -16.44
N GLY A 19 12.43 14.28 -17.39
CA GLY A 19 11.20 13.48 -17.32
C GLY A 19 11.50 11.98 -17.26
N PHE A 20 12.42 11.50 -18.09
CA PHE A 20 12.86 10.09 -18.07
C PHE A 20 13.54 9.73 -16.74
N ALA A 21 14.47 10.56 -16.26
CA ALA A 21 15.16 10.35 -14.99
C ALA A 21 14.18 10.34 -13.81
N PHE A 22 13.18 11.22 -13.83
CA PHE A 22 12.16 11.24 -12.79
C PHE A 22 11.34 9.94 -12.73
N THR A 23 11.07 9.29 -13.88
CA THR A 23 10.42 7.96 -13.84
C THR A 23 11.31 6.90 -13.18
N ASN A 24 12.64 7.00 -13.26
CA ASN A 24 13.52 6.09 -12.53
C ASN A 24 13.38 6.26 -11.01
N LEU A 25 13.26 7.50 -10.53
CA LEU A 25 13.02 7.76 -9.10
C LEU A 25 11.69 7.18 -8.63
N ILE A 26 10.67 7.18 -9.48
CA ILE A 26 9.36 6.57 -9.17
C ILE A 26 9.47 5.04 -9.18
N MET A 27 10.00 4.46 -10.27
CA MET A 27 9.95 3.02 -10.52
C MET A 27 10.96 2.21 -9.71
N PHE A 28 12.14 2.79 -9.44
CA PHE A 28 13.28 2.11 -8.84
C PHE A 28 13.71 2.75 -7.52
N MET A 29 12.73 3.05 -6.65
CA MET A 29 13.05 3.53 -5.31
C MET A 29 14.00 2.56 -4.59
N LYS A 30 15.01 3.11 -3.92
CA LYS A 30 15.93 2.31 -3.09
C LYS A 30 15.14 1.65 -1.97
N LYS A 31 15.15 0.32 -1.95
CA LYS A 31 14.54 -0.49 -0.89
C LYS A 31 15.48 -0.55 0.30
N LYS A 32 14.91 -0.61 1.50
CA LYS A 32 15.64 -0.87 2.74
C LYS A 32 16.02 -2.34 2.79
N THR A 33 17.12 -2.65 3.44
CA THR A 33 17.49 -4.03 3.74
C THR A 33 16.64 -4.57 4.89
N ASP A 34 16.59 -5.89 5.03
CA ASP A 34 15.91 -6.53 6.16
C ASP A 34 16.48 -6.02 7.50
N GLU A 35 17.81 -5.86 7.58
CA GLU A 35 18.50 -5.32 8.76
C GLU A 35 18.07 -3.88 9.08
N ASP A 36 17.97 -3.01 8.07
CA ASP A 36 17.52 -1.61 8.25
C ASP A 36 16.07 -1.56 8.74
N ILE A 37 15.21 -2.44 8.22
CA ILE A 37 13.81 -2.53 8.63
C ILE A 37 13.72 -3.03 10.07
N MET A 38 14.36 -4.14 10.39
CA MET A 38 14.36 -4.71 11.74
C MET A 38 14.90 -3.71 12.77
N LYS A 39 16.05 -3.10 12.48
CA LYS A 39 16.64 -2.08 13.36
C LYS A 39 15.68 -0.92 13.62
N LYS A 40 14.97 -0.47 12.57
CA LYS A 40 13.98 0.59 12.73
C LYS A 40 12.78 0.14 13.56
N GLU A 41 12.21 -1.03 13.27
CA GLU A 41 11.05 -1.55 14.01
C GLU A 41 11.39 -1.78 15.49
N THR A 42 12.58 -2.31 15.80
CA THR A 42 13.06 -2.44 17.19
C THR A 42 13.19 -1.07 17.87
N ALA A 43 13.78 -0.07 17.19
CA ALA A 43 13.88 1.29 17.72
C ALA A 43 12.51 1.96 17.96
N ASP A 44 11.51 1.59 17.17
CA ASP A 44 10.12 2.03 17.31
C ASP A 44 9.33 1.24 18.37
N GLY A 45 9.96 0.26 19.05
CA GLY A 45 9.34 -0.57 20.10
C GLY A 45 8.66 -1.84 19.59
N HIS A 46 8.89 -2.22 18.33
CA HIS A 46 8.34 -3.41 17.69
C HIS A 46 9.41 -4.47 17.45
N ASP A 47 10.00 -4.98 18.54
CA ASP A 47 10.98 -6.06 18.48
C ASP A 47 10.26 -7.42 18.31
N ARG A 48 9.93 -7.77 17.07
CA ARG A 48 9.10 -8.93 16.74
C ARG A 48 9.83 -9.99 15.93
N PHE A 49 11.06 -9.72 15.55
CA PHE A 49 11.76 -10.60 14.62
C PHE A 49 12.02 -11.99 15.21
N ASP A 50 12.54 -12.04 16.43
CA ASP A 50 12.86 -13.33 17.09
C ASP A 50 11.60 -14.14 17.36
N SER A 51 10.52 -13.51 17.83
CA SER A 51 9.22 -14.17 18.01
C SER A 51 8.65 -14.69 16.69
N PHE A 52 8.76 -13.90 15.61
CA PHE A 52 8.34 -14.33 14.29
C PHE A 52 9.18 -15.51 13.76
N GLN A 53 10.50 -15.53 14.01
CA GLN A 53 11.34 -16.67 13.61
C GLN A 53 10.92 -17.97 14.33
N ALA A 54 10.52 -17.88 15.59
CA ALA A 54 10.09 -19.03 16.40
C ALA A 54 8.65 -19.50 16.10
N MET A 55 7.80 -18.66 15.45
CA MET A 55 6.44 -19.03 15.11
C MET A 55 6.38 -20.14 14.06
N GLU A 56 5.40 -21.05 14.22
CA GLU A 56 5.01 -21.94 13.14
C GLU A 56 4.38 -21.13 12.01
N LYS A 57 4.92 -21.27 10.82
CA LYS A 57 4.50 -20.52 9.64
C LYS A 57 4.76 -21.31 8.38
N GLU A 58 3.93 -21.07 7.39
CA GLU A 58 4.09 -21.64 6.05
C GLU A 58 4.62 -20.58 5.08
N GLU A 59 5.61 -20.93 4.29
CA GLU A 59 6.05 -20.07 3.19
C GLU A 59 4.96 -20.02 2.10
N ALA A 60 4.47 -18.82 1.82
CA ALA A 60 3.53 -18.58 0.74
C ALA A 60 4.29 -18.21 -0.54
N VAL A 61 4.12 -19.03 -1.58
CA VAL A 61 4.63 -18.75 -2.92
C VAL A 61 3.43 -18.60 -3.84
N ILE A 62 3.22 -17.37 -4.31
CA ILE A 62 2.04 -16.98 -5.08
C ILE A 62 2.50 -16.58 -6.47
N LEU A 63 1.97 -17.21 -7.51
CA LEU A 63 2.32 -16.88 -8.89
C LEU A 63 1.54 -15.63 -9.33
N SER A 64 2.25 -14.53 -9.58
CA SER A 64 1.67 -13.35 -10.18
C SER A 64 1.27 -13.61 -11.63
N ARG A 65 0.13 -13.06 -12.06
CA ARG A 65 -0.26 -13.08 -13.49
C ARG A 65 0.72 -12.34 -14.40
N HIS A 66 1.64 -11.58 -13.83
CA HIS A 66 2.71 -10.86 -14.54
C HIS A 66 4.00 -11.69 -14.67
N GLY A 67 3.98 -13.01 -14.32
CA GLY A 67 5.05 -13.95 -14.61
C GLY A 67 6.22 -13.95 -13.62
N TYR A 68 5.99 -13.56 -12.36
CA TYR A 68 6.96 -13.66 -11.27
C TYR A 68 6.29 -14.22 -10.01
N GLU A 69 7.09 -14.63 -9.04
CA GLU A 69 6.59 -15.13 -7.77
C GLU A 69 6.52 -14.03 -6.73
N ILE A 70 5.42 -13.97 -6.00
CA ILE A 70 5.23 -13.21 -4.77
C ILE A 70 5.55 -14.14 -3.60
N LYS A 71 6.37 -13.69 -2.69
CA LYS A 71 6.81 -14.43 -1.50
C LYS A 71 6.21 -13.83 -0.25
N GLY A 72 5.82 -14.70 0.68
CA GLY A 72 5.24 -14.29 1.94
C GLY A 72 5.25 -15.41 2.96
N PHE A 73 4.56 -15.17 4.08
CA PHE A 73 4.39 -16.14 5.15
C PHE A 73 2.94 -16.13 5.61
N TYR A 74 2.39 -17.32 5.75
CA TYR A 74 1.08 -17.55 6.35
C TYR A 74 1.24 -18.08 7.77
N VAL A 75 0.66 -17.38 8.73
CA VAL A 75 0.70 -17.68 10.17
C VAL A 75 -0.73 -17.96 10.61
N ALA A 76 -1.01 -19.20 11.00
CA ALA A 76 -2.36 -19.67 11.26
C ALA A 76 -2.48 -20.43 12.60
N PRO A 77 -2.31 -19.76 13.75
CA PRO A 77 -2.40 -20.41 15.06
C PRO A 77 -3.85 -20.63 15.50
N HIS A 78 -4.83 -20.02 14.82
CA HIS A 78 -6.25 -20.06 15.23
C HIS A 78 -7.04 -21.09 14.43
N HIS A 79 -7.95 -21.81 15.10
CA HIS A 79 -8.90 -22.73 14.48
C HIS A 79 -10.06 -21.97 13.80
N THR A 80 -9.71 -21.08 12.86
CA THR A 80 -10.65 -20.29 12.05
C THR A 80 -10.15 -20.19 10.63
N ALA A 81 -11.03 -19.94 9.68
CA ALA A 81 -10.70 -19.60 8.31
C ALA A 81 -10.51 -18.07 8.10
N ASN A 82 -10.85 -17.25 9.11
CA ASN A 82 -10.69 -15.81 9.03
C ASN A 82 -9.23 -15.42 8.85
N THR A 83 -8.93 -14.68 7.79
CA THR A 83 -7.55 -14.33 7.43
C THR A 83 -7.41 -12.84 7.11
N MET A 84 -6.41 -12.21 7.71
CA MET A 84 -5.98 -10.86 7.38
C MET A 84 -4.79 -10.90 6.42
N ILE A 85 -4.91 -10.25 5.28
CA ILE A 85 -3.80 -10.05 4.34
C ILE A 85 -3.19 -8.68 4.60
N ILE A 86 -1.88 -8.60 4.82
CA ILE A 86 -1.20 -7.34 5.16
C ILE A 86 -0.31 -6.90 4.00
N CYS A 87 -0.57 -5.70 3.49
CA CYS A 87 0.13 -5.03 2.41
C CYS A 87 1.04 -3.93 2.96
N HIS A 88 2.34 -4.11 2.85
CA HIS A 88 3.33 -3.15 3.37
C HIS A 88 3.45 -1.88 2.53
N GLY A 89 4.09 -0.84 3.08
CA GLY A 89 4.40 0.41 2.40
C GLY A 89 5.54 0.28 1.37
N VAL A 90 5.77 1.35 0.60
CA VAL A 90 6.90 1.42 -0.33
C VAL A 90 8.23 1.44 0.42
N THR A 91 9.29 0.89 -0.19
CA THR A 91 10.67 0.79 0.33
C THR A 91 10.92 -0.18 1.49
N VAL A 92 9.88 -0.74 2.09
CA VAL A 92 9.97 -1.78 3.13
C VAL A 92 9.51 -3.14 2.59
N ASN A 93 9.35 -4.15 3.42
CA ASN A 93 8.89 -5.48 3.06
C ASN A 93 7.99 -6.07 4.17
N SER A 94 7.69 -7.35 4.10
CA SER A 94 6.85 -8.07 5.05
C SER A 94 7.31 -7.96 6.51
N PHE A 95 8.60 -7.75 6.79
CA PHE A 95 9.08 -7.54 8.16
C PHE A 95 8.56 -6.24 8.80
N ASN A 96 8.30 -5.19 8.00
CA ASN A 96 7.62 -3.99 8.51
C ASN A 96 6.16 -4.28 8.93
N SER A 97 5.55 -5.31 8.35
CA SER A 97 4.17 -5.71 8.63
C SER A 97 4.01 -6.54 9.91
N LEU A 98 5.09 -7.00 10.54
CA LEU A 98 5.01 -7.89 11.71
C LEU A 98 4.28 -7.25 12.89
N LYS A 99 4.40 -5.92 13.08
CA LYS A 99 3.64 -5.18 14.09
C LYS A 99 2.13 -5.29 13.91
N TYR A 100 1.67 -5.28 12.66
CA TYR A 100 0.25 -5.47 12.33
C TYR A 100 -0.14 -6.94 12.37
N MET A 101 0.77 -7.85 11.99
CA MET A 101 0.54 -9.28 12.13
C MET A 101 0.17 -9.65 13.56
N ASP A 102 0.96 -9.20 14.54
CA ASP A 102 0.70 -9.47 15.96
C ASP A 102 -0.65 -8.88 16.40
N LEU A 103 -0.96 -7.65 15.96
CA LEU A 103 -2.25 -7.03 16.26
C LEU A 103 -3.42 -7.92 15.82
N PHE A 104 -3.37 -8.47 14.59
CA PHE A 104 -4.46 -9.29 14.07
C PHE A 104 -4.44 -10.71 14.64
N LEU A 105 -3.28 -11.29 14.91
CA LEU A 105 -3.19 -12.56 15.64
C LEU A 105 -3.82 -12.43 17.03
N ASP A 106 -3.53 -11.37 17.77
CA ASP A 106 -4.13 -11.08 19.08
C ASP A 106 -5.68 -10.86 19.00
N LEU A 107 -6.17 -10.45 17.84
CA LEU A 107 -7.60 -10.29 17.57
C LEU A 107 -8.26 -11.57 17.04
N GLY A 108 -7.54 -12.70 17.02
CA GLY A 108 -8.05 -14.01 16.63
C GLY A 108 -8.08 -14.28 15.13
N TRP A 109 -7.36 -13.52 14.33
CA TRP A 109 -7.23 -13.69 12.88
C TRP A 109 -5.97 -14.47 12.54
N ASN A 110 -6.05 -15.36 11.53
CA ASN A 110 -4.86 -15.83 10.84
C ASN A 110 -4.33 -14.75 9.91
N VAL A 111 -3.05 -14.78 9.56
CA VAL A 111 -2.43 -13.66 8.84
C VAL A 111 -1.57 -14.15 7.67
N LEU A 112 -1.72 -13.52 6.52
CA LEU A 112 -0.78 -13.57 5.40
C LEU A 112 -0.02 -12.24 5.34
N VAL A 113 1.31 -12.27 5.53
CA VAL A 113 2.20 -11.16 5.19
C VAL A 113 2.98 -11.53 3.94
N TYR A 114 3.13 -10.62 2.99
CA TYR A 114 3.87 -10.89 1.76
C TYR A 114 4.66 -9.66 1.30
N ASP A 115 5.67 -9.89 0.49
CA ASP A 115 6.46 -8.84 -0.13
C ASP A 115 5.80 -8.42 -1.45
N HIS A 116 5.53 -7.13 -1.63
CA HIS A 116 5.10 -6.59 -2.92
C HIS A 116 6.15 -6.83 -4.00
N ARG A 117 5.73 -6.79 -5.26
CA ARG A 117 6.64 -6.86 -6.41
C ARG A 117 7.83 -5.93 -6.26
N GLY A 118 9.02 -6.42 -6.60
CA GLY A 118 10.27 -5.66 -6.51
C GLY A 118 10.69 -5.27 -5.09
N HIS A 119 10.11 -5.90 -4.06
CA HIS A 119 10.49 -5.74 -2.65
C HIS A 119 10.85 -7.10 -2.04
N GLY A 120 11.63 -7.07 -0.95
CA GLY A 120 12.00 -8.26 -0.19
C GLY A 120 12.46 -9.40 -1.07
N LYS A 121 11.80 -10.56 -0.95
CA LYS A 121 12.09 -11.80 -1.71
C LYS A 121 11.19 -12.00 -2.92
N SER A 122 10.21 -11.13 -3.14
CA SER A 122 9.31 -11.22 -4.29
C SER A 122 9.98 -10.80 -5.59
N GLY A 123 9.55 -11.43 -6.69
CA GLY A 123 9.95 -11.07 -8.04
C GLY A 123 9.38 -9.73 -8.50
N GLY A 124 9.54 -9.47 -9.81
CA GLY A 124 9.22 -8.15 -10.37
C GLY A 124 10.41 -7.19 -10.27
N ARG A 125 10.35 -6.08 -10.99
CA ARG A 125 11.49 -5.16 -11.11
C ARG A 125 11.19 -3.73 -10.66
N THR A 126 9.95 -3.31 -10.83
CA THR A 126 9.53 -1.92 -10.65
C THR A 126 8.41 -1.82 -9.65
N THR A 127 8.34 -0.70 -8.96
CA THR A 127 7.21 -0.34 -8.10
C THR A 127 6.19 0.45 -8.92
N SER A 128 4.91 0.12 -8.81
CA SER A 128 3.82 0.79 -9.53
C SER A 128 2.77 1.44 -8.64
N TYR A 129 3.03 1.51 -7.35
CA TYR A 129 2.21 2.20 -6.34
C TYR A 129 0.74 1.74 -6.30
N GLY A 130 0.51 0.47 -6.59
CA GLY A 130 -0.81 -0.13 -6.59
C GLY A 130 -1.34 -0.51 -7.97
N TYR A 131 -0.70 -0.09 -9.07
CA TYR A 131 -1.19 -0.42 -10.42
C TYR A 131 -1.09 -1.91 -10.73
N PHE A 132 0.08 -2.51 -10.61
CA PHE A 132 0.29 -3.94 -10.73
C PHE A 132 0.15 -4.67 -9.39
N GLU A 133 0.49 -3.99 -8.28
CA GLU A 133 0.39 -4.58 -6.95
C GLU A 133 -1.04 -5.00 -6.59
N LYS A 134 -2.09 -4.35 -7.13
CA LYS A 134 -3.49 -4.78 -6.94
C LYS A 134 -3.80 -6.12 -7.59
N ASP A 135 -3.15 -6.43 -8.72
CA ASP A 135 -3.30 -7.70 -9.41
C ASP A 135 -2.56 -8.82 -8.64
N ASP A 136 -1.41 -8.51 -8.04
CA ASP A 136 -0.70 -9.42 -7.15
C ASP A 136 -1.50 -9.67 -5.86
N LEU A 137 -2.19 -8.66 -5.35
CA LEU A 137 -3.09 -8.79 -4.19
C LEU A 137 -4.29 -9.69 -4.51
N GLU A 138 -4.83 -9.62 -5.73
CA GLU A 138 -5.86 -10.55 -6.18
C GLU A 138 -5.39 -12.00 -6.12
N GLU A 139 -4.17 -12.28 -6.58
CA GLU A 139 -3.59 -13.61 -6.49
C GLU A 139 -3.33 -14.04 -5.02
N ALA A 140 -3.00 -13.09 -4.13
CA ALA A 140 -2.88 -13.36 -2.70
C ALA A 140 -4.23 -13.70 -2.07
N VAL A 141 -5.32 -13.00 -2.42
CA VAL A 141 -6.68 -13.32 -1.99
C VAL A 141 -7.10 -14.69 -2.49
N ASN A 142 -6.86 -15.00 -3.76
CA ASN A 142 -7.15 -16.31 -4.35
C ASN A 142 -6.37 -17.43 -3.65
N TRP A 143 -5.11 -17.20 -3.32
CA TRP A 143 -4.28 -18.15 -2.58
C TRP A 143 -4.87 -18.44 -1.19
N VAL A 144 -5.28 -17.39 -0.44
CA VAL A 144 -5.91 -17.54 0.87
C VAL A 144 -7.22 -18.31 0.73
N ARG A 145 -8.10 -17.96 -0.19
CA ARG A 145 -9.37 -18.68 -0.41
C ARG A 145 -9.16 -20.15 -0.75
N HIS A 146 -8.20 -20.44 -1.61
CA HIS A 146 -7.86 -21.85 -1.92
C HIS A 146 -7.35 -22.59 -0.68
N LYS A 147 -6.62 -21.92 0.18
CA LYS A 147 -6.06 -22.48 1.42
C LYS A 147 -7.11 -22.74 2.50
N THR A 148 -8.03 -21.78 2.70
CA THR A 148 -8.97 -21.78 3.83
C THR A 148 -10.36 -22.25 3.46
N GLY A 149 -10.68 -22.35 2.16
CA GLY A 149 -12.06 -22.57 1.69
C GLY A 149 -12.95 -21.34 1.87
N ASP A 150 -14.23 -21.51 1.62
CA ASP A 150 -15.22 -20.41 1.60
C ASP A 150 -15.81 -20.06 2.99
N GLY A 151 -15.34 -20.72 4.06
CA GLY A 151 -15.93 -20.62 5.40
C GLY A 151 -15.46 -19.45 6.26
N GLY A 152 -14.55 -18.60 5.78
CA GLY A 152 -13.97 -17.52 6.55
C GLY A 152 -14.00 -16.17 5.86
N GLN A 153 -13.88 -15.11 6.66
CA GLN A 153 -13.73 -13.74 6.16
C GLN A 153 -12.28 -13.45 5.77
N ILE A 154 -12.09 -12.71 4.69
CA ILE A 154 -10.80 -12.15 4.30
C ILE A 154 -10.82 -10.64 4.49
N GLY A 155 -10.00 -10.15 5.42
CA GLY A 155 -9.72 -8.73 5.57
C GLY A 155 -8.42 -8.35 4.87
N ILE A 156 -8.33 -7.11 4.38
CA ILE A 156 -7.08 -6.56 3.86
C ILE A 156 -6.68 -5.33 4.67
N HIS A 157 -5.51 -5.38 5.27
CA HIS A 157 -4.86 -4.22 5.89
C HIS A 157 -3.73 -3.73 5.00
N GLY A 158 -3.72 -2.45 4.67
CA GLY A 158 -2.63 -1.83 3.91
C GLY A 158 -2.08 -0.58 4.56
N GLU A 159 -0.75 -0.42 4.53
CA GLU A 159 -0.05 0.77 4.97
C GLU A 159 0.48 1.55 3.77
N SER A 160 0.19 2.85 3.65
CA SER A 160 0.73 3.74 2.62
C SER A 160 0.46 3.22 1.20
N MET A 161 1.50 2.81 0.44
CA MET A 161 1.34 2.14 -0.86
C MET A 161 0.47 0.89 -0.76
N GLY A 162 0.60 0.10 0.31
CA GLY A 162 -0.26 -1.06 0.56
C GLY A 162 -1.73 -0.69 0.72
N ALA A 163 -2.02 0.44 1.38
CA ALA A 163 -3.38 0.96 1.51
C ALA A 163 -3.97 1.39 0.15
N VAL A 164 -3.14 2.02 -0.69
CA VAL A 164 -3.53 2.37 -2.08
C VAL A 164 -3.80 1.12 -2.89
N THR A 165 -2.94 0.11 -2.78
CA THR A 165 -3.10 -1.20 -3.43
C THR A 165 -4.43 -1.84 -3.03
N ALA A 166 -4.73 -1.90 -1.73
CA ALA A 166 -5.97 -2.44 -1.19
C ALA A 166 -7.21 -1.71 -1.74
N LEU A 167 -7.19 -0.37 -1.79
CA LEU A 167 -8.30 0.42 -2.30
C LEU A 167 -8.48 0.29 -3.82
N LEU A 168 -7.39 0.19 -4.59
CA LEU A 168 -7.46 -0.03 -6.04
C LEU A 168 -7.98 -1.44 -6.36
N TYR A 169 -7.55 -2.46 -5.61
CA TYR A 169 -8.09 -3.80 -5.68
C TYR A 169 -9.59 -3.80 -5.38
N ALA A 170 -10.00 -3.24 -4.24
CA ALA A 170 -11.41 -3.12 -3.84
C ALA A 170 -12.29 -2.44 -4.89
N GLY A 171 -11.77 -1.43 -5.57
CA GLY A 171 -12.51 -0.70 -6.62
C GLY A 171 -12.69 -1.48 -7.92
N GLY A 172 -11.88 -2.51 -8.16
CA GLY A 172 -11.94 -3.41 -9.30
C GLY A 172 -12.71 -4.72 -9.02
N HIS A 173 -12.74 -5.15 -7.76
CA HIS A 173 -13.28 -6.44 -7.32
C HIS A 173 -14.45 -6.21 -6.35
N GLN A 174 -15.67 -6.34 -6.83
CA GLN A 174 -16.90 -6.09 -6.06
C GLN A 174 -17.79 -7.32 -5.98
N ASP A 175 -17.28 -8.45 -6.44
CA ASP A 175 -17.94 -9.75 -6.41
C ASP A 175 -17.72 -10.46 -5.05
N GLU A 176 -18.44 -11.54 -4.86
CA GLU A 176 -18.40 -12.35 -3.64
C GLU A 176 -17.06 -13.07 -3.42
N ASN A 177 -16.20 -13.11 -4.44
CA ASN A 177 -14.88 -13.73 -4.37
C ASN A 177 -13.78 -12.76 -3.91
N GLY A 178 -14.08 -11.48 -3.73
CA GLY A 178 -13.16 -10.46 -3.21
C GLY A 178 -12.95 -10.56 -1.70
N ALA A 179 -12.23 -9.60 -1.12
CA ALA A 179 -12.11 -9.47 0.33
C ALA A 179 -13.37 -8.83 0.92
N ASP A 180 -13.67 -9.20 2.18
CA ASP A 180 -14.90 -8.80 2.85
C ASP A 180 -14.85 -7.36 3.38
N PHE A 181 -13.67 -6.88 3.75
CA PHE A 181 -13.45 -5.50 4.23
C PHE A 181 -12.00 -5.05 4.06
N TYR A 182 -11.78 -3.76 4.24
CA TYR A 182 -10.47 -3.13 4.05
C TYR A 182 -10.14 -2.17 5.19
N ILE A 183 -8.85 -2.16 5.59
CA ILE A 183 -8.27 -1.18 6.52
C ILE A 183 -7.15 -0.46 5.75
N ALA A 184 -7.32 0.82 5.51
CA ALA A 184 -6.41 1.65 4.73
C ALA A 184 -5.73 2.68 5.64
N ASP A 185 -4.47 2.39 6.03
CA ASP A 185 -3.65 3.29 6.84
C ASP A 185 -2.80 4.20 5.94
N CYS A 186 -2.95 5.51 6.11
CA CYS A 186 -2.27 6.61 5.43
C CYS A 186 -2.20 6.52 3.88
N PRO A 187 -3.31 6.20 3.16
CA PRO A 187 -3.31 6.20 1.71
C PRO A 187 -3.26 7.61 1.13
N PHE A 188 -2.61 7.79 -0.02
CA PHE A 188 -2.87 8.97 -0.83
C PHE A 188 -4.17 8.80 -1.63
N ALA A 189 -4.81 9.92 -1.98
CA ALA A 189 -6.05 9.90 -2.75
C ALA A 189 -5.81 9.80 -4.26
N SER A 190 -4.72 10.41 -4.76
CA SER A 190 -4.32 10.45 -6.16
C SER A 190 -2.80 10.49 -6.24
N PHE A 191 -2.21 9.61 -7.05
CA PHE A 191 -0.74 9.58 -7.21
C PHE A 191 -0.22 10.86 -7.87
N ARG A 192 -0.97 11.41 -8.82
CA ARG A 192 -0.62 12.69 -9.44
C ARG A 192 -0.51 13.82 -8.41
N ASP A 193 -1.48 13.91 -7.52
CA ASP A 193 -1.52 14.98 -6.52
C ASP A 193 -0.45 14.76 -5.45
N GLN A 194 -0.20 13.50 -5.08
CA GLN A 194 0.90 13.13 -4.18
C GLN A 194 2.26 13.51 -4.76
N LEU A 195 2.52 13.18 -6.03
CA LEU A 195 3.75 13.57 -6.70
C LEU A 195 3.89 15.09 -6.81
N ALA A 196 2.81 15.80 -7.13
CA ALA A 196 2.81 17.27 -7.17
C ALA A 196 3.12 17.89 -5.80
N TYR A 197 2.52 17.34 -4.74
CA TYR A 197 2.77 17.75 -3.36
C TYR A 197 4.24 17.54 -2.96
N ARG A 198 4.82 16.37 -3.26
CA ARG A 198 6.21 16.04 -2.96
C ARG A 198 7.20 16.89 -3.74
N LEU A 199 6.96 17.11 -5.04
CA LEU A 199 7.79 18.00 -5.87
C LEU A 199 7.86 19.41 -5.29
N LYS A 200 6.71 19.96 -4.87
CA LYS A 200 6.66 21.30 -4.28
C LYS A 200 7.38 21.33 -2.92
N ARG A 201 7.15 20.34 -2.07
CA ARG A 201 7.66 20.32 -0.69
C ARG A 201 9.14 20.01 -0.59
N GLU A 202 9.64 19.04 -1.34
CA GLU A 202 11.04 18.58 -1.26
C GLU A 202 11.97 19.35 -2.18
N PHE A 203 11.51 19.61 -3.40
CA PHE A 203 12.37 20.19 -4.44
C PHE A 203 12.02 21.64 -4.79
N ARG A 204 10.90 22.15 -4.25
CA ARG A 204 10.35 23.49 -4.59
C ARG A 204 10.07 23.65 -6.09
N LEU A 205 9.82 22.54 -6.78
CA LEU A 205 9.56 22.50 -8.21
C LEU A 205 8.06 22.48 -8.51
N PRO A 206 7.63 23.16 -9.58
CA PRO A 206 6.26 23.06 -10.06
C PRO A 206 6.01 21.68 -10.72
N PRO A 207 4.76 21.19 -10.69
CA PRO A 207 4.42 19.91 -11.36
C PRO A 207 4.61 19.95 -12.88
N TRP A 208 4.42 21.11 -13.50
CA TRP A 208 4.61 21.31 -14.94
C TRP A 208 5.99 21.87 -15.21
N PRO A 209 6.73 21.38 -16.25
CA PRO A 209 6.38 20.34 -17.21
C PRO A 209 6.76 18.91 -16.80
N LEU A 210 7.31 18.69 -15.60
CA LEU A 210 7.92 17.43 -15.20
C LEU A 210 6.92 16.27 -15.11
N LEU A 211 5.75 16.45 -14.46
CA LEU A 211 4.78 15.38 -14.33
C LEU A 211 4.16 14.93 -15.68
N PRO A 212 3.79 15.81 -16.62
CA PRO A 212 3.38 15.38 -17.96
C PRO A 212 4.44 14.57 -18.70
N LEU A 213 5.71 14.95 -18.59
CA LEU A 213 6.82 14.21 -19.20
C LEU A 213 7.02 12.84 -18.53
N ALA A 214 6.96 12.80 -17.20
CA ALA A 214 7.02 11.55 -16.45
C ALA A 214 5.85 10.63 -16.80
N ASP A 215 4.63 11.15 -16.90
CA ASP A 215 3.44 10.39 -17.33
C ASP A 215 3.60 9.78 -18.71
N PHE A 216 4.16 10.55 -19.65
CA PHE A 216 4.47 10.07 -21.00
C PHE A 216 5.47 8.90 -20.96
N PHE A 217 6.60 9.07 -20.26
CA PHE A 217 7.61 8.03 -20.18
C PHE A 217 7.15 6.80 -19.38
N LEU A 218 6.36 6.99 -18.32
CA LEU A 218 5.81 5.89 -17.53
C LEU A 218 4.88 5.03 -18.40
N ARG A 219 4.04 5.67 -19.21
CA ARG A 219 3.19 4.95 -20.17
C ARG A 219 4.01 4.16 -21.18
N MET A 220 5.12 4.75 -21.71
CA MET A 220 5.97 4.06 -22.68
C MET A 220 6.73 2.87 -22.08
N ARG A 221 7.14 2.98 -20.82
CA ARG A 221 8.01 2.00 -20.15
C ARG A 221 7.23 0.88 -19.48
N GLU A 222 6.11 1.22 -18.85
CA GLU A 222 5.33 0.32 -17.98
C GLU A 222 3.89 0.12 -18.46
N GLY A 223 3.43 0.85 -19.48
CA GLY A 223 2.10 0.70 -20.04
C GLY A 223 0.97 1.41 -19.29
N TYR A 224 1.24 2.03 -18.12
CA TYR A 224 0.24 2.75 -17.33
C TYR A 224 0.58 4.23 -17.18
N ARG A 225 -0.39 5.02 -16.75
CA ARG A 225 -0.25 6.46 -16.50
C ARG A 225 -0.33 6.78 -15.01
N ILE A 226 0.25 7.89 -14.61
CA ILE A 226 0.17 8.40 -13.22
C ILE A 226 -1.29 8.51 -12.75
N ARG A 227 -2.21 8.93 -13.63
CA ARG A 227 -3.64 9.06 -13.32
C ARG A 227 -4.36 7.73 -13.05
N ASP A 228 -3.81 6.61 -13.50
CA ASP A 228 -4.41 5.28 -13.34
C ASP A 228 -4.23 4.77 -11.90
N VAL A 229 -3.31 5.38 -11.14
CA VAL A 229 -3.08 5.11 -9.71
C VAL A 229 -3.83 6.16 -8.88
N SER A 230 -5.14 5.96 -8.71
CA SER A 230 -6.00 6.92 -8.02
C SER A 230 -7.12 6.22 -7.23
N PRO A 231 -6.93 5.96 -5.92
CA PRO A 231 -8.01 5.52 -5.06
C PRO A 231 -9.26 6.39 -5.16
N LEU A 232 -9.10 7.71 -5.31
CA LEU A 232 -10.21 8.66 -5.46
C LEU A 232 -11.11 8.34 -6.66
N SER A 233 -10.56 7.77 -7.74
CA SER A 233 -11.31 7.43 -8.95
C SER A 233 -12.20 6.19 -8.78
N VAL A 234 -11.90 5.35 -7.79
CA VAL A 234 -12.59 4.07 -7.58
C VAL A 234 -13.39 3.99 -6.28
N ILE A 235 -13.07 4.85 -5.30
CA ILE A 235 -13.57 4.75 -3.92
C ILE A 235 -15.11 4.74 -3.81
N SER A 236 -15.81 5.45 -4.68
CA SER A 236 -17.28 5.51 -4.67
C SER A 236 -17.94 4.21 -5.14
N ARG A 237 -17.18 3.31 -5.78
CA ARG A 237 -17.63 2.00 -6.26
C ARG A 237 -17.47 0.90 -5.22
N ILE A 238 -16.55 1.07 -4.27
CA ILE A 238 -16.27 0.08 -3.23
C ILE A 238 -17.53 -0.09 -2.36
N ARG A 239 -18.08 -1.29 -2.32
CA ARG A 239 -19.28 -1.64 -1.52
C ARG A 239 -18.90 -2.10 -0.13
N GLN A 240 -17.84 -2.89 -0.02
CA GLN A 240 -17.35 -3.48 1.22
C GLN A 240 -17.01 -2.39 2.24
N PRO A 241 -17.09 -2.69 3.53
CA PRO A 241 -16.68 -1.78 4.60
C PRO A 241 -15.22 -1.35 4.48
N VAL A 242 -14.94 -0.08 4.79
CA VAL A 242 -13.57 0.45 4.80
C VAL A 242 -13.32 1.27 6.06
N LEU A 243 -12.30 0.88 6.83
CA LEU A 243 -11.71 1.71 7.87
C LEU A 243 -10.55 2.53 7.27
N PHE A 244 -10.64 3.83 7.32
CA PHE A 244 -9.54 4.74 7.01
C PHE A 244 -8.83 5.13 8.31
N ILE A 245 -7.51 5.00 8.32
CA ILE A 245 -6.65 5.43 9.42
C ILE A 245 -5.65 6.46 8.89
N HIS A 246 -5.35 7.50 9.67
CA HIS A 246 -4.31 8.47 9.32
C HIS A 246 -3.83 9.20 10.55
N SER A 247 -2.54 9.52 10.63
CA SER A 247 -2.05 10.44 11.65
C SER A 247 -2.30 11.90 11.26
N LYS A 248 -2.72 12.72 12.22
CA LYS A 248 -2.89 14.18 12.02
C LYS A 248 -1.58 14.89 11.69
N GLU A 249 -0.44 14.30 12.10
CA GLU A 249 0.89 14.87 11.92
C GLU A 249 1.62 14.34 10.68
N ASP A 250 0.93 13.55 9.82
CA ASP A 250 1.52 13.03 8.59
C ASP A 250 1.75 14.18 7.60
N ASP A 251 3.03 14.51 7.39
CA ASP A 251 3.47 15.55 6.48
C ASP A 251 4.02 14.99 5.15
N TYR A 252 4.08 13.66 5.01
CA TYR A 252 4.47 12.98 3.77
C TYR A 252 3.27 12.73 2.87
N ILE A 253 2.16 12.21 3.42
CA ILE A 253 0.84 12.13 2.80
C ILE A 253 -0.13 12.86 3.73
N PRO A 254 -0.68 14.01 3.34
CA PRO A 254 -1.57 14.76 4.22
C PRO A 254 -2.81 13.97 4.63
N PRO A 255 -3.26 14.04 5.92
CA PRO A 255 -4.45 13.33 6.40
C PRO A 255 -5.73 13.70 5.65
N ALA A 256 -5.76 14.89 5.04
CA ALA A 256 -6.83 15.31 4.13
C ALA A 256 -7.09 14.31 2.98
N CYS A 257 -6.11 13.45 2.64
CA CYS A 257 -6.30 12.38 1.66
C CYS A 257 -7.29 11.33 2.18
N SER A 258 -7.09 10.81 3.39
CA SER A 258 -8.01 9.84 4.00
C SER A 258 -9.39 10.46 4.28
N GLU A 259 -9.44 11.71 4.73
CA GLU A 259 -10.69 12.43 4.90
C GLU A 259 -11.47 12.58 3.59
N LEU A 260 -10.77 12.92 2.49
CA LEU A 260 -11.37 13.02 1.16
C LEU A 260 -11.90 11.66 0.69
N LEU A 261 -11.12 10.59 0.83
CA LEU A 261 -11.52 9.23 0.48
C LEU A 261 -12.73 8.80 1.31
N HIS A 262 -12.70 9.01 2.62
CA HIS A 262 -13.81 8.72 3.51
C HIS A 262 -15.08 9.49 3.10
N ARG A 263 -15.00 10.79 2.81
CA ARG A 263 -16.17 11.56 2.33
C ARG A 263 -16.75 11.02 1.03
N ARG A 264 -15.90 10.54 0.11
CA ARG A 264 -16.31 10.05 -1.22
C ARG A 264 -16.75 8.59 -1.23
N LYS A 265 -16.33 7.79 -0.26
CA LYS A 265 -16.74 6.40 -0.08
C LYS A 265 -18.24 6.33 0.20
N ARG A 266 -18.95 5.46 -0.54
CA ARG A 266 -20.35 5.10 -0.30
C ARG A 266 -20.44 3.81 0.54
N GLY A 267 -21.56 3.61 1.25
CA GLY A 267 -21.75 2.43 2.11
C GLY A 267 -20.92 2.46 3.40
N PRO A 268 -20.72 1.32 4.07
CA PRO A 268 -20.10 1.25 5.39
C PRO A 268 -18.68 1.78 5.38
N LYS A 269 -18.37 2.67 6.31
CA LYS A 269 -17.06 3.30 6.41
C LYS A 269 -16.83 3.86 7.81
N MET A 270 -15.57 3.87 8.23
CA MET A 270 -15.12 4.49 9.47
C MET A 270 -13.84 5.30 9.20
N LEU A 271 -13.62 6.34 9.96
CA LEU A 271 -12.39 7.15 9.92
C LEU A 271 -11.83 7.27 11.34
N TYR A 272 -10.57 6.90 11.51
CA TYR A 272 -9.80 7.15 12.71
C TYR A 272 -8.60 8.05 12.38
N LEU A 273 -8.54 9.22 13.00
CA LEU A 273 -7.41 10.14 12.92
C LEU A 273 -6.59 10.03 14.19
N ALA A 274 -5.41 9.41 14.09
CA ALA A 274 -4.46 9.28 15.19
C ALA A 274 -3.90 10.66 15.56
N GLU A 275 -3.78 10.93 16.86
CA GLU A 275 -3.41 12.25 17.36
C GLU A 275 -1.96 12.62 17.05
N SER A 276 -1.05 11.63 17.05
CA SER A 276 0.38 11.85 16.88
C SER A 276 1.01 10.83 15.96
N GLY A 277 2.21 11.15 15.48
CA GLY A 277 3.03 10.32 14.62
C GLY A 277 3.08 10.82 13.17
N GLY A 278 4.26 10.81 12.57
CA GLY A 278 4.44 11.11 11.16
C GLY A 278 3.89 9.99 10.26
N HIS A 279 4.32 9.98 9.01
CA HIS A 279 3.87 8.99 8.02
C HIS A 279 4.12 7.55 8.46
N ALA A 280 3.09 6.71 8.37
CA ALA A 280 3.10 5.29 8.75
C ALA A 280 3.44 5.03 10.23
N MET A 281 3.16 6.01 11.12
CA MET A 281 3.41 5.92 12.56
C MET A 281 2.12 5.90 13.38
N SER A 282 0.95 5.81 12.75
CA SER A 282 -0.35 5.84 13.43
C SER A 282 -0.43 4.77 14.52
N TYR A 283 -0.07 3.52 14.21
CA TYR A 283 -0.07 2.42 15.17
C TYR A 283 1.02 2.58 16.23
N THR A 284 2.26 2.84 15.81
CA THR A 284 3.43 2.95 16.69
C THR A 284 3.26 4.01 17.78
N LYS A 285 2.68 5.16 17.42
CA LYS A 285 2.52 6.28 18.36
C LYS A 285 1.20 6.27 19.15
N ASN A 286 0.21 5.49 18.69
CA ASN A 286 -1.11 5.44 19.31
C ASN A 286 -1.64 3.99 19.41
N PRO A 287 -0.87 3.02 19.97
CA PRO A 287 -1.17 1.59 19.87
C PRO A 287 -2.54 1.23 20.43
N GLU A 288 -2.91 1.74 21.59
CA GLU A 288 -4.20 1.42 22.24
C GLU A 288 -5.40 1.96 21.47
N SER A 289 -5.35 3.21 21.04
CA SER A 289 -6.45 3.82 20.31
C SER A 289 -6.57 3.30 18.88
N TYR A 290 -5.43 2.95 18.25
CA TYR A 290 -5.39 2.23 16.97
C TYR A 290 -6.06 0.86 17.09
N ARG A 291 -5.62 0.03 18.08
CA ARG A 291 -6.21 -1.27 18.37
C ARG A 291 -7.72 -1.16 18.61
N LYS A 292 -8.13 -0.18 19.43
CA LYS A 292 -9.56 0.07 19.69
C LYS A 292 -10.34 0.43 18.42
N ALA A 293 -9.78 1.26 17.55
CA ALA A 293 -10.42 1.63 16.29
C ALA A 293 -10.58 0.41 15.37
N VAL A 294 -9.54 -0.44 15.24
CA VAL A 294 -9.60 -1.68 14.47
C VAL A 294 -10.62 -2.64 15.09
N GLN A 295 -10.59 -2.90 16.39
CA GLN A 295 -11.55 -3.77 17.08
C GLN A 295 -12.99 -3.28 16.87
N THR A 296 -13.26 -1.99 17.12
CA THR A 296 -14.60 -1.40 16.91
C THR A 296 -15.08 -1.61 15.48
N PHE A 297 -14.18 -1.45 14.51
CA PHE A 297 -14.53 -1.69 13.10
C PHE A 297 -14.85 -3.16 12.83
N LEU A 298 -14.03 -4.10 13.33
CA LEU A 298 -14.26 -5.54 13.19
C LEU A 298 -15.57 -5.97 13.85
N ASP A 299 -15.91 -5.43 15.03
CA ASP A 299 -17.15 -5.74 15.74
C ASP A 299 -18.38 -5.34 14.93
N THR A 300 -18.30 -4.30 14.07
CA THR A 300 -19.42 -3.93 13.19
C THR A 300 -19.66 -4.97 12.08
N MET A 301 -18.66 -5.79 11.74
CA MET A 301 -18.80 -6.84 10.71
C MET A 301 -19.51 -8.10 11.24
N THR A 302 -19.44 -8.35 12.56
CA THR A 302 -20.05 -9.53 13.19
C THR A 302 -21.51 -9.33 13.55
N GLN A 303 -22.04 -8.11 13.42
CA GLN A 303 -23.43 -7.75 13.75
C GLN A 303 -24.38 -7.72 12.54
N THR A 304 -23.86 -7.94 11.34
CA THR A 304 -24.60 -8.03 10.08
C THR A 304 -24.63 -9.46 9.56
#